data_6955ae2a96bed07a28df4124ecadc43c
#
_entry.id   6955ae2a96bed07a28df4124ecadc43c
#
_cell.length_a   1.000
_cell.length_b   1.000
_cell.length_c   1.000
_cell.angle_alpha   90.00
_cell.angle_beta   90.00
_cell.angle_gamma   90.00
#
_symmetry.space_group_name_H-M   'P 1'
#
loop_
_entity.id
_entity.type
_entity.pdbx_description
1 polymer ?
#
loop_
_entity_poly.entity_id
_entity_poly.type
_entity_poly.pdbx_seq_one_letter_code
_entity_poly.pdbx_strand_id
1 'polypeptide(L)'
;MRIGKAAEDLACEYLVRNGHTVVERNWRSGHLEIDIITLDSAGIHFVEVKGRVAPVTADPEENVGYRKQRRLASAARAYLNSEDKKSLIDQKEAFFDVFSVIFEGGKAEVKYFPQAYIPINT
;
A
#
# COMPACT_ATOMS: atom_id res chain seq x y z
N MET A 1 16.00 12.83 8.10
CA MET A 1 14.65 12.25 8.05
C MET A 1 14.62 11.05 7.14
N ARG A 2 14.01 9.97 7.60
CA ARG A 2 13.83 8.79 6.76
C ARG A 2 12.56 8.97 5.94
N ILE A 3 12.73 9.20 4.65
CA ILE A 3 11.62 9.50 3.74
C ILE A 3 10.57 8.39 3.75
N GLY A 4 11.01 7.13 3.71
CA GLY A 4 10.06 6.01 3.69
C GLY A 4 9.16 5.96 4.92
N LYS A 5 9.75 6.11 6.12
CA LYS A 5 8.96 6.10 7.34
C LYS A 5 8.02 7.29 7.42
N ALA A 6 8.50 8.48 7.06
CA ALA A 6 7.66 9.68 7.08
C ALA A 6 6.47 9.53 6.13
N ALA A 7 6.71 9.00 4.94
CA ALA A 7 5.64 8.79 3.95
C ALA A 7 4.62 7.77 4.47
N GLU A 8 5.07 6.67 5.07
CA GLU A 8 4.17 5.66 5.63
C GLU A 8 3.33 6.21 6.77
N ASP A 9 3.93 7.01 7.65
CA ASP A 9 3.19 7.63 8.76
C ASP A 9 2.08 8.53 8.22
N LEU A 10 2.38 9.35 7.21
CA LEU A 10 1.37 10.21 6.59
C LEU A 10 0.28 9.39 5.91
N ALA A 11 0.66 8.30 5.23
CA ALA A 11 -0.32 7.42 4.58
C ALA A 11 -1.26 6.80 5.60
N CYS A 12 -0.73 6.28 6.70
CA CYS A 12 -1.56 5.70 7.75
C CYS A 12 -2.52 6.72 8.33
N GLU A 13 -2.04 7.91 8.62
CA GLU A 13 -2.87 8.99 9.15
C GLU A 13 -4.01 9.33 8.19
N TYR A 14 -3.69 9.49 6.91
CA TYR A 14 -4.70 9.77 5.89
C TYR A 14 -5.75 8.66 5.81
N LEU A 15 -5.29 7.40 5.74
CA LEU A 15 -6.20 6.27 5.60
C LEU A 15 -7.13 6.13 6.80
N VAL A 16 -6.61 6.30 8.02
CA VAL A 16 -7.43 6.24 9.24
C VAL A 16 -8.49 7.35 9.22
N ARG A 17 -8.14 8.56 8.83
CA ARG A 17 -9.10 9.67 8.72
C ARG A 17 -10.19 9.38 7.71
N ASN A 18 -9.92 8.52 6.74
CA ASN A 18 -10.86 8.19 5.67
C ASN A 18 -11.53 6.83 5.86
N GLY A 19 -11.59 6.37 7.10
CA GLY A 19 -12.39 5.19 7.44
C GLY A 19 -11.69 3.87 7.36
N HIS A 20 -10.37 3.85 7.16
CA HIS A 20 -9.59 2.62 7.16
C HIS A 20 -9.13 2.26 8.56
N THR A 21 -9.08 0.96 8.84
CA THR A 21 -8.39 0.43 10.01
C THR A 21 -7.07 -0.16 9.55
N VAL A 22 -5.95 0.33 10.08
CA VAL A 22 -4.62 -0.20 9.75
C VAL A 22 -4.45 -1.53 10.49
N VAL A 23 -4.28 -2.61 9.73
CA VAL A 23 -4.14 -3.96 10.25
C VAL A 23 -2.67 -4.33 10.42
N GLU A 24 -1.86 -4.00 9.42
CA GLU A 24 -0.43 -4.30 9.42
C GLU A 24 0.35 -3.15 8.81
N ARG A 25 1.59 -3.00 9.26
CA ARG A 25 2.58 -2.11 8.62
C ARG A 25 3.84 -2.91 8.39
N ASN A 26 4.43 -2.73 7.21
CA ASN A 26 5.70 -3.40 6.85
C ASN A 26 5.62 -4.91 7.07
N TRP A 27 4.54 -5.50 6.60
CA TRP A 27 4.35 -6.94 6.70
C TRP A 27 5.30 -7.64 5.73
N ARG A 28 5.95 -8.70 6.22
CA ARG A 28 6.92 -9.44 5.42
C ARG A 28 6.68 -10.94 5.50
N SER A 29 6.99 -11.60 4.38
CA SER A 29 7.05 -13.05 4.30
C SER A 29 8.22 -13.40 3.37
N GLY A 30 9.32 -13.89 3.95
CA GLY A 30 10.57 -14.06 3.20
C GLY A 30 11.08 -12.72 2.68
N HIS A 31 11.25 -12.61 1.37
CA HIS A 31 11.68 -11.37 0.72
C HIS A 31 10.50 -10.52 0.22
N LEU A 32 9.27 -10.99 0.46
CA LEU A 32 8.07 -10.26 0.06
C LEU A 32 7.67 -9.26 1.14
N GLU A 33 7.21 -8.09 0.73
CA GLU A 33 6.85 -7.02 1.68
C GLU A 33 5.62 -6.26 1.19
N ILE A 34 4.77 -5.87 2.14
CA ILE A 34 3.63 -4.99 1.91
C ILE A 34 3.74 -3.82 2.88
N ASP A 35 3.71 -2.60 2.37
CA ASP A 35 3.93 -1.41 3.19
C ASP A 35 2.84 -1.22 4.23
N ILE A 36 1.58 -1.23 3.81
CA ILE A 36 0.44 -1.05 4.70
C ILE A 36 -0.69 -1.97 4.26
N ILE A 37 -1.36 -2.59 5.22
CA ILE A 37 -2.57 -3.36 4.97
C ILE A 37 -3.68 -2.75 5.81
N THR A 38 -4.81 -2.42 5.18
CA THR A 38 -5.95 -1.83 5.87
C THR A 38 -7.23 -2.57 5.55
N LEU A 39 -8.23 -2.34 6.40
CA LEU A 39 -9.60 -2.79 6.18
C LEU A 39 -10.52 -1.58 6.23
N ASP A 40 -11.50 -1.55 5.33
CA ASP A 40 -12.60 -0.59 5.39
C ASP A 40 -13.89 -1.28 4.99
N SER A 41 -14.96 -0.51 4.77
CA SER A 41 -16.27 -1.09 4.42
C SER A 41 -16.24 -1.81 3.07
N ALA A 42 -15.33 -1.46 2.17
CA ALA A 42 -15.23 -2.09 0.85
C ALA A 42 -14.48 -3.42 0.88
N GLY A 43 -13.46 -3.55 1.73
CA GLY A 43 -12.66 -4.77 1.81
C GLY A 43 -11.28 -4.55 2.38
N ILE A 44 -10.33 -5.38 1.93
CA ILE A 44 -8.94 -5.31 2.37
C ILE A 44 -8.10 -4.58 1.32
N HIS A 45 -7.24 -3.67 1.78
CA HIS A 45 -6.40 -2.86 0.91
C HIS A 45 -4.93 -3.17 1.17
N PHE A 46 -4.22 -3.49 0.09
CA PHE A 46 -2.77 -3.64 0.10
C PHE A 46 -2.20 -2.37 -0.50
N VAL A 47 -1.58 -1.54 0.33
CA VAL A 47 -1.20 -0.18 -0.05
C VAL A 47 0.31 -0.09 -0.24
N GLU A 48 0.72 0.31 -1.43
CA GLU A 48 2.09 0.62 -1.76
C GLU A 48 2.32 2.11 -1.51
N VAL A 49 3.29 2.44 -0.68
CA VAL A 49 3.61 3.84 -0.36
C VAL A 49 4.85 4.27 -1.13
N LYS A 50 4.72 5.38 -1.85
CA LYS A 50 5.84 5.99 -2.60
C LYS A 50 6.14 7.35 -2.03
N GLY A 51 7.23 7.44 -1.26
CA GLY A 51 7.73 8.71 -0.75
C GLY A 51 8.87 9.22 -1.62
N ARG A 52 8.80 10.46 -2.03
CA ARG A 52 9.80 11.08 -2.90
C ARG A 52 10.03 12.53 -2.50
N VAL A 53 11.20 13.05 -2.91
CA VAL A 53 11.53 14.47 -2.76
C VAL A 53 11.42 15.10 -4.14
N ALA A 54 10.74 16.23 -4.24
CA ALA A 54 10.60 16.95 -5.50
C ALA A 54 11.98 17.41 -6.03
N PRO A 55 12.16 17.50 -7.36
CA PRO A 55 11.16 17.32 -8.39
C PRO A 55 10.93 15.85 -8.77
N VAL A 56 9.70 15.53 -9.16
CA VAL A 56 9.30 14.18 -9.58
C VAL A 56 8.80 14.27 -11.03
N THR A 57 9.31 13.38 -11.89
CA THR A 57 9.07 13.47 -13.32
C THR A 57 8.02 12.52 -13.87
N ALA A 58 7.53 11.58 -13.06
CA ALA A 58 6.56 10.59 -13.50
C ALA A 58 5.46 10.42 -12.46
N ASP A 59 4.26 10.01 -12.90
CA ASP A 59 3.17 9.70 -12.00
C ASP A 59 3.53 8.46 -11.16
N PRO A 60 3.20 8.48 -9.86
CA PRO A 60 3.52 7.36 -8.97
C PRO A 60 2.91 6.04 -9.43
N GLU A 61 1.67 6.05 -9.91
CA GLU A 61 1.01 4.82 -10.35
C GLU A 61 1.64 4.22 -11.60
N GLU A 62 2.23 5.03 -12.46
CA GLU A 62 2.91 4.57 -13.67
C GLU A 62 4.21 3.85 -13.36
N ASN A 63 4.74 4.03 -12.14
CA ASN A 63 5.99 3.42 -11.74
C ASN A 63 5.84 2.06 -11.10
N VAL A 64 4.61 1.53 -11.02
CA VAL A 64 4.39 0.19 -10.51
C VAL A 64 4.52 -0.80 -11.67
N GLY A 65 5.76 -1.22 -11.93
CA GLY A 65 6.06 -2.11 -13.03
C GLY A 65 5.54 -3.53 -12.83
N TYR A 66 5.56 -4.29 -13.91
CA TYR A 66 5.07 -5.67 -13.97
C TYR A 66 5.65 -6.56 -12.85
N ARG A 67 6.98 -6.51 -12.66
CA ARG A 67 7.63 -7.35 -11.64
C ARG A 67 7.17 -6.98 -10.23
N LYS A 68 7.01 -5.70 -9.97
CA LYS A 68 6.56 -5.24 -8.67
C LYS A 68 5.12 -5.64 -8.41
N GLN A 69 4.25 -5.53 -9.42
CA GLN A 69 2.87 -5.98 -9.30
C GLN A 69 2.80 -7.47 -8.99
N ARG A 70 3.62 -8.29 -9.63
CA ARG A 70 3.67 -9.73 -9.37
C ARG A 70 4.14 -10.03 -7.95
N ARG A 71 5.16 -9.31 -7.47
CA ARG A 71 5.63 -9.49 -6.09
C ARG A 71 4.56 -9.08 -5.09
N LEU A 72 3.86 -7.99 -5.34
CA LEU A 72 2.79 -7.54 -4.47
C LEU A 72 1.62 -8.53 -4.46
N ALA A 73 1.27 -9.07 -5.62
CA ALA A 73 0.23 -10.10 -5.71
C ALA A 73 0.62 -11.36 -4.92
N SER A 74 1.90 -11.77 -5.02
CA SER A 74 2.41 -12.91 -4.26
C SER A 74 2.40 -12.64 -2.76
N ALA A 75 2.80 -11.43 -2.35
CA ALA A 75 2.79 -11.04 -0.95
C ALA A 75 1.36 -11.01 -0.40
N ALA A 76 0.42 -10.46 -1.15
CA ALA A 76 -0.99 -10.42 -0.76
C ALA A 76 -1.55 -11.83 -0.60
N ARG A 77 -1.22 -12.73 -1.53
CA ARG A 77 -1.65 -14.12 -1.45
C ARG A 77 -1.09 -14.80 -0.20
N ALA A 78 0.19 -14.56 0.09
CA ALA A 78 0.81 -15.12 1.30
C ALA A 78 0.11 -14.60 2.57
N TYR A 79 -0.22 -13.31 2.59
CA TYR A 79 -0.94 -12.72 3.72
C TYR A 79 -2.33 -13.34 3.87
N LEU A 80 -3.08 -13.43 2.78
CA LEU A 80 -4.44 -13.96 2.80
C LEU A 80 -4.50 -15.42 3.20
N ASN A 81 -3.42 -16.16 2.95
CA ASN A 81 -3.33 -17.59 3.29
C ASN A 81 -2.75 -17.85 4.67
N SER A 82 -2.32 -16.82 5.40
CA SER A 82 -1.81 -17.03 6.76
C SER A 82 -2.97 -17.42 7.68
N GLU A 83 -2.75 -18.40 8.55
CA GLU A 83 -3.82 -18.95 9.40
C GLU A 83 -4.42 -17.90 10.31
N ASP A 84 -3.59 -17.03 10.86
CA ASP A 84 -4.03 -16.02 11.81
C ASP A 84 -4.97 -14.99 11.19
N LYS A 85 -4.93 -14.83 9.87
CA LYS A 85 -5.65 -13.77 9.16
C LYS A 85 -6.81 -14.28 8.34
N LYS A 86 -6.84 -15.56 8.04
CA LYS A 86 -7.80 -16.13 7.11
C LYS A 86 -9.25 -15.89 7.49
N SER A 87 -9.58 -16.08 8.77
CA SER A 87 -10.95 -15.91 9.23
C SER A 87 -11.38 -14.44 9.24
N LEU A 88 -10.44 -13.53 9.46
CA LEU A 88 -10.71 -12.09 9.51
C LEU A 88 -11.03 -11.52 8.13
N ILE A 89 -10.39 -12.05 7.10
CA ILE A 89 -10.42 -11.49 5.75
C ILE A 89 -11.15 -12.37 4.74
N ASP A 90 -11.69 -13.50 5.20
CA ASP A 90 -12.42 -14.42 4.34
C ASP A 90 -13.64 -13.69 3.73
N GLN A 91 -13.82 -13.86 2.43
CA GLN A 91 -14.91 -13.24 1.65
C GLN A 91 -14.81 -11.72 1.48
N LYS A 92 -13.68 -11.11 1.85
CA LYS A 92 -13.46 -9.69 1.60
C LYS A 92 -12.90 -9.49 0.20
N GLU A 93 -13.30 -8.40 -0.45
CA GLU A 93 -12.64 -8.00 -1.68
C GLU A 93 -11.24 -7.48 -1.36
N ALA A 94 -10.31 -7.68 -2.28
CA ALA A 94 -8.95 -7.21 -2.15
C ALA A 94 -8.67 -6.11 -3.17
N PHE A 95 -8.05 -5.02 -2.70
CA PHE A 95 -7.71 -3.88 -3.54
C PHE A 95 -6.22 -3.61 -3.45
N PHE A 96 -5.63 -3.19 -4.56
CA PHE A 96 -4.22 -2.80 -4.63
C PHE A 96 -4.16 -1.31 -4.88
N ASP A 97 -3.72 -0.57 -3.87
CA ASP A 97 -3.74 0.88 -3.85
C ASP A 97 -2.33 1.43 -3.85
N VAL A 98 -2.16 2.64 -4.37
CA VAL A 98 -0.90 3.39 -4.30
C VAL A 98 -1.14 4.67 -3.53
N PHE A 99 -0.24 4.97 -2.61
CA PHE A 99 -0.24 6.21 -1.84
C PHE A 99 1.07 6.94 -2.12
N SER A 100 0.96 8.14 -2.67
CA SER A 100 2.11 8.94 -3.05
C SER A 100 2.28 10.11 -2.10
N VAL A 101 3.52 10.32 -1.62
CA VAL A 101 3.88 11.47 -0.81
C VAL A 101 5.08 12.14 -1.45
N ILE A 102 4.94 13.41 -1.80
CA ILE A 102 6.02 14.20 -2.38
C ILE A 102 6.38 15.31 -1.41
N PHE A 103 7.62 15.32 -0.95
CA PHE A 103 8.14 16.31 -0.01
C PHE A 103 8.82 17.44 -0.77
N GLU A 104 8.45 18.68 -0.45
CA GLU A 104 9.06 19.85 -1.06
C GLU A 104 8.98 21.03 -0.08
N GLY A 105 10.13 21.59 0.25
CA GLY A 105 10.20 22.82 1.04
C GLY A 105 9.50 22.75 2.40
N GLY A 106 9.63 21.63 3.10
CA GLY A 106 8.99 21.44 4.38
C GLY A 106 7.52 21.06 4.31
N LYS A 107 6.98 20.91 3.10
CA LYS A 107 5.59 20.51 2.90
C LYS A 107 5.54 19.11 2.30
N ALA A 108 4.40 18.44 2.48
CA ALA A 108 4.16 17.14 1.88
C ALA A 108 2.86 17.19 1.06
N GLU A 109 2.96 16.82 -0.21
CA GLU A 109 1.79 16.66 -1.07
C GLU A 109 1.43 15.19 -1.11
N VAL A 110 0.20 14.86 -0.74
CA VAL A 110 -0.26 13.48 -0.69
C VAL A 110 -1.30 13.22 -1.78
N LYS A 111 -1.21 12.06 -2.41
CA LYS A 111 -2.21 11.60 -3.38
C LYS A 111 -2.47 10.13 -3.14
N TYR A 112 -3.74 9.78 -3.05
CA TYR A 112 -4.17 8.40 -2.85
C TYR A 112 -4.84 7.90 -4.13
N PHE A 113 -4.38 6.76 -4.64
CA PHE A 113 -4.91 6.12 -5.82
C PHE A 113 -5.50 4.78 -5.42
N PRO A 114 -6.80 4.74 -5.05
CA PRO A 114 -7.44 3.47 -4.73
C PRO A 114 -7.59 2.64 -6.01
N GLN A 115 -7.42 1.35 -5.89
CA GLN A 115 -7.51 0.42 -7.02
C GLN A 115 -6.62 0.86 -8.18
N ALA A 116 -5.37 1.20 -7.84
CA ALA A 116 -4.42 1.76 -8.81
C ALA A 116 -4.07 0.77 -9.92
N TYR A 117 -4.19 -0.52 -9.65
CA TYR A 117 -3.93 -1.56 -10.66
C TYR A 117 -4.60 -2.86 -10.26
N ILE A 118 -4.78 -3.72 -11.26
CA ILE A 118 -5.24 -5.08 -11.06
C ILE A 118 -3.99 -5.96 -11.13
N PRO A 119 -3.63 -6.67 -10.05
CA PRO A 119 -2.41 -7.46 -10.07
C PRO A 119 -2.51 -8.62 -11.04
N ILE A 120 -1.38 -8.94 -11.66
CA ILE A 120 -1.29 -10.00 -12.63
C ILE A 120 -1.21 -11.33 -11.88
N ASN A 121 -2.14 -12.21 -12.19
CA ASN A 121 -2.11 -13.56 -11.64
C ASN A 121 -1.01 -14.38 -12.29
N THR A 122 -0.30 -15.11 -11.47
CA THR A 122 0.77 -15.98 -11.94
C THR A 122 0.41 -17.44 -11.68
#